data_b5dc6a6baed42cd9a9e6728327a0becb
#
_entry.id   b5dc6a6baed42cd9a9e6728327a0becb
#
_cell.length_a   1.000
_cell.length_b   1.000
_cell.length_c   1.000
_cell.angle_alpha   90.00
_cell.angle_beta   90.00
_cell.angle_gamma   90.00
#
_symmetry.space_group_name_H-M   'P 1'
#
loop_
_entity.id
_entity.type
_entity.pdbx_description
1 polymer ?
#
loop_
_entity_poly.entity_id
_entity_poly.type
_entity_poly.pdbx_seq_one_letter_code
_entity_poly.pdbx_strand_id
1 'polypeptide(L)'
;MAFDLLPLFNSTFEKYLRGGFVDNVSARVPLFNWLRKSGAMAGWDGTGKFMYEEVMTELPDYLQALGEYEQINLKPASGLENVRFNPKEIVFPITITFREMDANKGKERAVDLIKSKMKQAELAFAEGLETMLFGDGTDQAGKVMLGLEAIMPDTNTSGSLGGYDRSTNTWIRCPSVSGAKTTLAFDNLRAKMTNIKNTCTRGSIKPDIYITDQTVYEGYESLAFGKYTPTDKSGAADLGFSGDLVFAGKPVVFADKIVAGRMYALSKDCLKLRVRGLKKSDDSPFTIEGPFNMMPHQRAYAWVITVTGALTANMFRQLGKIHSIS
;
A
#
# COMPACT_ATOMS: atom_id res chain seq x y z
N MET A 1 -19.84 42.26 17.24
CA MET A 1 -19.61 40.87 17.66
C MET A 1 -18.54 40.31 16.71
N ALA A 2 -17.39 39.98 17.22
CA ALA A 2 -16.40 39.24 16.45
C ALA A 2 -16.97 37.83 16.19
N PHE A 3 -17.21 37.50 14.95
CA PHE A 3 -17.69 36.20 14.56
C PHE A 3 -16.54 35.19 14.84
N ASP A 4 -16.75 34.32 15.83
CA ASP A 4 -15.78 33.28 16.15
C ASP A 4 -15.79 32.25 15.00
N LEU A 5 -14.82 32.34 14.13
CA LEU A 5 -14.70 31.47 12.96
C LEU A 5 -14.22 30.06 13.33
N LEU A 6 -13.67 29.88 14.53
CA LEU A 6 -13.06 28.63 14.97
C LEU A 6 -14.04 27.44 14.99
N PRO A 7 -15.26 27.56 15.55
CA PRO A 7 -16.25 26.49 15.52
C PRO A 7 -16.70 26.14 14.09
N LEU A 8 -16.79 27.15 13.21
CA LEU A 8 -17.15 26.94 11.81
C LEU A 8 -16.05 26.15 11.07
N PHE A 9 -14.79 26.49 11.34
CA PHE A 9 -13.65 25.80 10.79
C PHE A 9 -13.65 24.32 11.24
N ASN A 10 -13.77 24.05 12.52
CA ASN A 10 -13.79 22.69 13.06
C ASN A 10 -14.93 21.84 12.49
N SER A 11 -16.15 22.36 12.47
CA SER A 11 -17.29 21.63 11.92
C SER A 11 -17.16 21.34 10.42
N THR A 12 -16.55 22.25 9.66
CA THR A 12 -16.33 22.07 8.23
C THR A 12 -15.24 21.03 7.99
N PHE A 13 -14.18 21.06 8.77
CA PHE A 13 -13.11 20.05 8.72
C PHE A 13 -13.62 18.65 9.04
N GLU A 14 -14.34 18.49 10.15
CA GLU A 14 -14.88 17.18 10.53
C GLU A 14 -15.86 16.63 9.49
N LYS A 15 -16.73 17.49 8.95
CA LYS A 15 -17.69 17.08 7.92
C LYS A 15 -16.99 16.62 6.63
N TYR A 16 -15.94 17.32 6.22
CA TYR A 16 -15.20 16.98 5.01
C TYR A 16 -14.47 15.64 5.16
N LEU A 17 -13.86 15.40 6.31
CA LEU A 17 -13.17 14.16 6.60
C LEU A 17 -14.06 12.93 6.61
N ARG A 18 -15.22 13.06 7.26
CA ARG A 18 -16.15 11.93 7.35
C ARG A 18 -16.80 11.58 6.01
N GLY A 19 -16.84 12.52 5.07
CA GLY A 19 -17.64 12.38 3.87
C GLY A 19 -16.91 12.21 2.55
N GLY A 20 -15.61 12.48 2.47
CA GLY A 20 -14.99 12.52 1.14
C GLY A 20 -13.48 12.35 1.07
N PHE A 21 -12.74 12.66 2.13
CA PHE A 21 -11.27 12.65 2.09
C PHE A 21 -10.70 11.26 1.80
N VAL A 22 -11.19 10.23 2.49
CA VAL A 22 -10.72 8.85 2.30
C VAL A 22 -11.05 8.34 0.90
N ASP A 23 -12.24 8.64 0.41
CA ASP A 23 -12.68 8.22 -0.92
C ASP A 23 -11.88 8.89 -2.02
N ASN A 24 -11.58 10.18 -1.87
CA ASN A 24 -10.80 10.95 -2.82
C ASN A 24 -9.33 10.51 -2.85
N VAL A 25 -8.72 10.26 -1.68
CA VAL A 25 -7.37 9.68 -1.60
C VAL A 25 -7.34 8.28 -2.20
N SER A 26 -8.33 7.45 -1.89
CA SER A 26 -8.45 6.10 -2.44
C SER A 26 -8.59 6.10 -3.97
N ALA A 27 -9.35 7.05 -4.53
CA ALA A 27 -9.53 7.15 -5.97
C ALA A 27 -8.23 7.49 -6.73
N ARG A 28 -7.27 8.12 -6.04
CA ARG A 28 -6.01 8.57 -6.65
C ARG A 28 -4.86 7.59 -6.50
N VAL A 29 -4.86 6.80 -5.41
CA VAL A 29 -3.79 5.85 -5.10
C VAL A 29 -4.27 4.42 -5.34
N PRO A 30 -3.91 3.81 -6.47
CA PRO A 30 -4.41 2.48 -6.87
C PRO A 30 -4.16 1.40 -5.82
N LEU A 31 -2.95 1.36 -5.30
CA LEU A 31 -2.57 0.38 -4.29
C LEU A 31 -3.37 0.55 -3.00
N PHE A 32 -3.55 1.78 -2.52
CA PHE A 32 -4.33 2.06 -1.31
C PHE A 32 -5.81 1.70 -1.50
N ASN A 33 -6.39 2.05 -2.65
CA ASN A 33 -7.76 1.68 -3.00
C ASN A 33 -7.96 0.16 -3.03
N TRP A 34 -7.02 -0.56 -3.64
CA TRP A 34 -7.07 -2.02 -3.66
C TRP A 34 -6.95 -2.61 -2.25
N LEU A 35 -6.02 -2.15 -1.42
CA LEU A 35 -5.87 -2.60 -0.03
C LEU A 35 -7.15 -2.37 0.78
N ARG A 36 -7.81 -1.22 0.59
CA ARG A 36 -9.08 -0.89 1.25
C ARG A 36 -10.21 -1.79 0.77
N LYS A 37 -10.45 -1.86 -0.54
CA LYS A 37 -11.57 -2.63 -1.13
C LYS A 37 -11.42 -4.14 -0.97
N SER A 38 -10.20 -4.65 -1.00
CA SER A 38 -9.94 -6.08 -0.82
C SER A 38 -10.02 -6.57 0.62
N GLY A 39 -10.19 -5.65 1.59
CA GLY A 39 -10.15 -5.98 3.01
C GLY A 39 -8.74 -6.31 3.54
N ALA A 40 -7.70 -5.93 2.80
CA ALA A 40 -6.31 -6.07 3.21
C ALA A 40 -5.84 -4.98 4.18
N MET A 41 -6.74 -4.07 4.58
CA MET A 41 -6.49 -3.14 5.69
C MET A 41 -6.92 -3.77 7.00
N ALA A 42 -6.03 -3.71 8.00
CA ALA A 42 -6.27 -4.26 9.33
C ALA A 42 -5.95 -3.24 10.42
N GLY A 43 -6.75 -3.22 11.48
CA GLY A 43 -6.46 -2.42 12.65
C GLY A 43 -5.27 -2.96 13.44
N TRP A 44 -4.54 -2.04 14.05
CA TRP A 44 -3.50 -2.35 15.03
C TRP A 44 -3.82 -1.65 16.34
N ASP A 45 -3.76 -2.38 17.45
CA ASP A 45 -4.16 -1.87 18.78
C ASP A 45 -3.17 -0.86 19.36
N GLY A 46 -2.03 -0.62 18.68
CA GLY A 46 -1.02 0.34 19.12
C GLY A 46 -0.17 -0.13 20.30
N THR A 47 -0.30 -1.38 20.71
CA THR A 47 0.51 -1.98 21.77
C THR A 47 1.86 -2.44 21.23
N GLY A 48 2.93 -2.03 21.89
CA GLY A 48 4.29 -2.41 21.52
C GLY A 48 4.97 -1.48 20.50
N LYS A 49 6.28 -1.62 20.38
CA LYS A 49 7.13 -0.83 19.48
C LYS A 49 7.10 -1.34 18.04
N PHE A 50 6.83 -2.62 17.87
CA PHE A 50 6.85 -3.31 16.57
C PHE A 50 5.53 -4.05 16.34
N MET A 51 5.17 -4.17 15.07
CA MET A 51 4.15 -5.09 14.61
C MET A 51 4.81 -6.41 14.25
N TYR A 52 4.22 -7.50 14.66
CA TYR A 52 4.70 -8.86 14.37
C TYR A 52 3.73 -9.55 13.44
N GLU A 53 4.27 -10.17 12.39
CA GLU A 53 3.54 -11.08 11.51
C GLU A 53 4.12 -12.49 11.66
N GLU A 54 3.26 -13.43 11.99
CA GLU A 54 3.65 -14.84 12.05
C GLU A 54 3.81 -15.39 10.63
N VAL A 55 4.95 -15.97 10.38
CA VAL A 55 5.31 -16.59 9.10
C VAL A 55 5.66 -18.06 9.33
N MET A 56 5.02 -18.91 8.55
CA MET A 56 5.40 -20.33 8.51
C MET A 56 6.64 -20.47 7.62
N THR A 57 7.75 -20.88 8.23
CA THR A 57 9.05 -21.02 7.55
C THR A 57 9.24 -22.41 6.97
N GLU A 58 8.79 -23.43 7.70
CA GLU A 58 8.91 -24.82 7.31
C GLU A 58 7.63 -25.59 7.63
N LEU A 59 7.29 -26.52 6.78
CA LEU A 59 6.23 -27.50 7.07
C LEU A 59 6.86 -28.66 7.82
N PRO A 60 6.24 -29.11 8.93
CA PRO A 60 6.72 -30.29 9.62
C PRO A 60 6.65 -31.52 8.70
N ASP A 61 7.75 -32.19 8.51
CA ASP A 61 7.84 -33.43 7.74
C ASP A 61 7.63 -34.63 8.65
N TYR A 62 6.40 -34.71 9.20
CA TYR A 62 6.04 -35.79 10.17
C TYR A 62 4.94 -36.70 9.66
N LEU A 63 4.66 -36.66 8.37
CA LEU A 63 3.74 -37.63 7.79
C LEU A 63 4.42 -38.99 7.78
N GLN A 64 3.96 -39.90 8.65
CA GLN A 64 4.49 -41.23 8.75
C GLN A 64 3.39 -42.22 8.35
N ALA A 65 3.71 -43.16 7.49
CA ALA A 65 2.91 -44.35 7.29
C ALA A 65 3.40 -45.41 8.28
N LEU A 66 2.52 -45.86 9.17
CA LEU A 66 2.88 -46.78 10.25
C LEU A 66 2.38 -48.19 9.93
N GLY A 67 3.21 -49.19 10.19
CA GLY A 67 2.83 -50.60 10.27
C GLY A 67 2.18 -50.95 11.61
N GLU A 68 1.71 -52.19 11.76
CA GLU A 68 0.88 -52.59 12.92
C GLU A 68 1.54 -52.44 14.30
N TYR A 69 2.87 -52.37 14.41
CA TYR A 69 3.63 -52.26 15.67
C TYR A 69 4.74 -51.18 15.63
N GLU A 70 4.66 -50.22 14.72
CA GLU A 70 5.67 -49.19 14.61
C GLU A 70 5.43 -48.06 15.60
N GLN A 71 6.50 -47.52 16.16
CA GLN A 71 6.44 -46.40 17.09
C GLN A 71 6.30 -45.06 16.33
N ILE A 72 5.38 -44.22 16.81
CA ILE A 72 5.22 -42.86 16.29
C ILE A 72 6.45 -42.00 16.67
N ASN A 73 7.11 -41.41 15.70
CA ASN A 73 8.22 -40.51 15.94
C ASN A 73 7.68 -39.10 16.27
N LEU A 74 7.67 -38.74 17.54
CA LEU A 74 7.23 -37.46 18.05
C LEU A 74 8.40 -36.50 18.09
N LYS A 75 8.43 -35.51 17.15
CA LYS A 75 9.40 -34.43 17.16
C LYS A 75 8.68 -33.09 17.30
N PRO A 76 9.20 -32.13 18.08
CA PRO A 76 8.61 -30.78 18.13
C PRO A 76 8.80 -30.07 16.78
N ALA A 77 7.74 -29.45 16.27
CA ALA A 77 7.80 -28.61 15.08
C ALA A 77 8.23 -27.19 15.48
N SER A 78 9.27 -26.67 14.84
CA SER A 78 9.78 -25.30 15.03
C SER A 78 9.77 -24.53 13.71
N GLY A 79 8.62 -24.44 13.08
CA GLY A 79 8.50 -23.81 11.76
C GLY A 79 7.74 -22.47 11.76
N LEU A 80 7.58 -21.83 12.92
CA LEU A 80 6.90 -20.54 13.06
C LEU A 80 7.89 -19.47 13.48
N GLU A 81 8.00 -18.41 12.70
CA GLU A 81 8.85 -17.26 12.98
C GLU A 81 8.04 -15.96 12.95
N ASN A 82 8.48 -14.96 13.72
CA ASN A 82 7.83 -13.67 13.81
C ASN A 82 8.65 -12.59 13.09
N VAL A 83 8.14 -12.11 11.98
CA VAL A 83 8.73 -10.98 11.25
C VAL A 83 8.25 -9.67 11.85
N ARG A 84 9.17 -8.80 12.22
CA ARG A 84 8.86 -7.50 12.83
C ARG A 84 8.80 -6.40 11.79
N PHE A 85 7.76 -5.58 11.86
CA PHE A 85 7.63 -4.36 11.08
C PHE A 85 7.57 -3.16 12.01
N ASN A 86 8.28 -2.09 11.66
CA ASN A 86 8.29 -0.88 12.47
C ASN A 86 7.18 0.07 11.98
N PRO A 87 6.12 0.30 12.76
CA PRO A 87 5.09 1.26 12.39
C PRO A 87 5.69 2.66 12.35
N LYS A 88 5.30 3.43 11.36
CA LYS A 88 5.72 4.82 11.18
C LYS A 88 4.51 5.73 11.25
N GLU A 89 4.75 6.92 11.74
CA GLU A 89 3.77 7.97 11.83
C GLU A 89 3.99 8.96 10.68
N ILE A 90 2.98 9.10 9.85
CA ILE A 90 2.96 10.04 8.73
C ILE A 90 2.07 11.21 9.15
N VAL A 91 2.64 12.40 9.13
CA VAL A 91 1.98 13.61 9.58
C VAL A 91 1.91 14.60 8.43
N PHE A 92 0.72 15.14 8.19
CA PHE A 92 0.52 16.18 7.18
C PHE A 92 -0.14 17.41 7.83
N PRO A 93 0.58 18.54 7.98
CA PRO A 93 0.05 19.75 8.57
C PRO A 93 -0.71 20.59 7.54
N ILE A 94 -1.89 21.07 7.91
CA ILE A 94 -2.67 22.07 7.17
C ILE A 94 -2.64 23.36 7.96
N THR A 95 -2.03 24.39 7.41
CA THR A 95 -1.88 25.69 8.09
C THR A 95 -2.71 26.78 7.42
N ILE A 96 -3.36 27.60 8.25
CA ILE A 96 -4.10 28.78 7.81
C ILE A 96 -3.61 29.97 8.64
N THR A 97 -3.07 30.99 7.98
CA THR A 97 -2.57 32.19 8.65
C THR A 97 -3.71 33.13 9.00
N PHE A 98 -3.54 33.94 10.08
CA PHE A 98 -4.50 34.98 10.44
C PHE A 98 -4.71 35.99 9.31
N ARG A 99 -3.67 36.28 8.53
CA ARG A 99 -3.77 37.18 7.39
C ARG A 99 -4.68 36.64 6.29
N GLU A 100 -4.59 35.33 6.00
CA GLU A 100 -5.51 34.67 5.06
C GLU A 100 -6.95 34.69 5.57
N MET A 101 -7.14 34.47 6.89
CA MET A 101 -8.45 34.55 7.51
C MET A 101 -9.01 35.98 7.48
N ASP A 102 -8.19 36.98 7.76
CA ASP A 102 -8.60 38.39 7.70
C ASP A 102 -8.93 38.83 6.28
N ALA A 103 -8.19 38.38 5.28
CA ALA A 103 -8.46 38.69 3.88
C ALA A 103 -9.77 38.06 3.38
N ASN A 104 -10.19 36.93 3.97
CA ASN A 104 -11.40 36.20 3.62
C ASN A 104 -12.48 36.36 4.69
N LYS A 105 -12.63 37.57 5.26
CA LYS A 105 -13.69 37.88 6.22
C LYS A 105 -15.06 37.72 5.56
N GLY A 106 -15.83 36.75 6.03
CA GLY A 106 -17.17 36.42 5.56
C GLY A 106 -17.38 34.91 5.60
N LYS A 107 -18.59 34.48 6.00
CA LYS A 107 -18.90 33.06 6.21
C LYS A 107 -18.64 32.20 4.96
N GLU A 108 -19.04 32.67 3.81
CA GLU A 108 -18.90 31.94 2.55
C GLU A 108 -17.44 31.87 2.08
N ARG A 109 -16.72 33.00 2.10
CA ARG A 109 -15.30 33.07 1.69
C ARG A 109 -14.39 32.24 2.61
N ALA A 110 -14.67 32.24 3.93
CA ALA A 110 -13.93 31.43 4.87
C ALA A 110 -14.12 29.93 4.60
N VAL A 111 -15.34 29.49 4.29
CA VAL A 111 -15.64 28.11 3.93
C VAL A 111 -14.94 27.72 2.63
N ASP A 112 -14.90 28.59 1.62
CA ASP A 112 -14.24 28.31 0.36
C ASP A 112 -12.71 28.24 0.50
N LEU A 113 -12.11 29.07 1.35
CA LEU A 113 -10.69 28.99 1.70
C LEU A 113 -10.36 27.62 2.32
N ILE A 114 -11.17 27.18 3.29
CA ILE A 114 -10.99 25.88 3.95
C ILE A 114 -11.07 24.76 2.93
N LYS A 115 -12.10 24.74 2.09
CA LYS A 115 -12.26 23.72 1.06
C LYS A 115 -11.08 23.65 0.10
N SER A 116 -10.56 24.83 -0.31
CA SER A 116 -9.41 24.90 -1.19
C SER A 116 -8.14 24.35 -0.54
N LYS A 117 -7.88 24.70 0.72
CA LYS A 117 -6.74 24.19 1.49
C LYS A 117 -6.85 22.68 1.73
N MET A 118 -8.05 22.19 2.04
CA MET A 118 -8.29 20.76 2.20
C MET A 118 -8.09 19.98 0.91
N LYS A 119 -8.58 20.49 -0.21
CA LYS A 119 -8.35 19.86 -1.51
C LYS A 119 -6.87 19.82 -1.88
N GLN A 120 -6.13 20.88 -1.60
CA GLN A 120 -4.68 20.93 -1.79
C GLN A 120 -3.96 19.89 -0.90
N ALA A 121 -4.37 19.80 0.38
CA ALA A 121 -3.83 18.82 1.32
C ALA A 121 -4.11 17.39 0.89
N GLU A 122 -5.31 17.13 0.42
CA GLU A 122 -5.73 15.82 -0.10
C GLU A 122 -4.87 15.36 -1.29
N LEU A 123 -4.64 16.26 -2.25
CA LEU A 123 -3.78 15.99 -3.40
C LEU A 123 -2.35 15.65 -2.98
N ALA A 124 -1.77 16.49 -2.15
CA ALA A 124 -0.40 16.32 -1.67
C ALA A 124 -0.23 15.07 -0.80
N PHE A 125 -1.24 14.78 0.03
CA PHE A 125 -1.24 13.58 0.87
C PHE A 125 -1.34 12.31 0.03
N ALA A 126 -2.22 12.28 -0.98
CA ALA A 126 -2.36 11.14 -1.87
C ALA A 126 -1.04 10.85 -2.61
N GLU A 127 -0.41 11.87 -3.15
CA GLU A 127 0.88 11.76 -3.84
C GLU A 127 2.01 11.28 -2.91
N GLY A 128 2.07 11.84 -1.70
CA GLY A 128 3.03 11.42 -0.69
C GLY A 128 2.83 9.98 -0.22
N LEU A 129 1.57 9.57 0.01
CA LEU A 129 1.23 8.21 0.41
C LEU A 129 1.59 7.20 -0.68
N GLU A 130 1.31 7.51 -1.94
CA GLU A 130 1.67 6.65 -3.06
C GLU A 130 3.19 6.45 -3.15
N THR A 131 3.96 7.53 -3.04
CA THR A 131 5.42 7.48 -3.02
C THR A 131 5.94 6.57 -1.90
N MET A 132 5.37 6.68 -0.69
CA MET A 132 5.77 5.85 0.45
C MET A 132 5.40 4.38 0.27
N LEU A 133 4.22 4.08 -0.28
CA LEU A 133 3.77 2.71 -0.50
C LEU A 133 4.62 1.96 -1.51
N PHE A 134 5.16 2.65 -2.52
CA PHE A 134 6.06 2.05 -3.51
C PHE A 134 7.55 2.19 -3.16
N GLY A 135 7.91 3.02 -2.20
CA GLY A 135 9.28 3.28 -1.79
C GLY A 135 9.97 2.13 -1.05
N ASP A 136 11.23 2.31 -0.78
CA ASP A 136 12.07 1.38 0.01
C ASP A 136 12.14 1.71 1.51
N GLY A 137 11.56 2.83 1.92
CA GLY A 137 11.55 3.29 3.31
C GLY A 137 12.82 4.01 3.76
N THR A 138 13.75 4.33 2.84
CA THR A 138 14.98 5.06 3.17
C THR A 138 14.79 6.58 3.16
N ASP A 139 13.74 7.07 2.52
CA ASP A 139 13.43 8.48 2.46
C ASP A 139 13.29 9.12 3.85
N GLN A 140 13.56 10.43 3.93
CA GLN A 140 13.54 11.19 5.17
C GLN A 140 14.36 10.55 6.30
N ALA A 141 15.54 10.04 5.98
CA ALA A 141 16.43 9.34 6.91
C ALA A 141 15.77 8.10 7.59
N GLY A 142 14.98 7.34 6.82
CA GLY A 142 14.32 6.12 7.28
C GLY A 142 13.11 6.35 8.21
N LYS A 143 12.54 7.55 8.20
CA LYS A 143 11.34 7.88 8.99
C LYS A 143 10.05 7.50 8.27
N VAL A 144 10.10 7.26 6.96
CA VAL A 144 8.95 6.84 6.16
C VAL A 144 8.63 5.35 6.36
N MET A 145 7.41 4.99 6.03
CA MET A 145 6.94 3.60 6.07
C MET A 145 7.68 2.74 5.04
N LEU A 146 7.97 1.49 5.39
CA LEU A 146 8.47 0.50 4.45
C LEU A 146 7.40 0.22 3.39
N GLY A 147 7.75 0.46 2.13
CA GLY A 147 6.87 0.19 0.99
C GLY A 147 7.17 -1.13 0.28
N LEU A 148 6.59 -1.30 -0.89
CA LEU A 148 6.73 -2.51 -1.70
C LEU A 148 8.18 -2.80 -2.11
N GLU A 149 8.98 -1.76 -2.37
CA GLU A 149 10.38 -1.94 -2.76
C GLU A 149 11.24 -2.53 -1.62
N ALA A 150 10.95 -2.16 -0.37
CA ALA A 150 11.60 -2.76 0.79
C ALA A 150 11.22 -4.24 0.98
N ILE A 151 9.93 -4.56 0.74
CA ILE A 151 9.43 -5.94 0.87
C ILE A 151 9.93 -6.80 -0.30
N MET A 152 9.89 -6.26 -1.52
CA MET A 152 10.22 -6.94 -2.77
C MET A 152 11.36 -6.21 -3.52
N PRO A 153 12.61 -6.27 -3.05
CA PRO A 153 13.73 -5.65 -3.75
C PRO A 153 14.04 -6.35 -5.07
N ASP A 154 14.76 -5.68 -5.96
CA ASP A 154 15.21 -6.25 -7.24
C ASP A 154 16.11 -7.46 -7.00
N THR A 155 17.05 -7.34 -6.04
CA THR A 155 17.91 -8.43 -5.61
C THR A 155 17.34 -9.04 -4.32
N ASN A 156 16.69 -10.18 -4.46
CA ASN A 156 16.00 -10.85 -3.34
C ASN A 156 16.93 -11.72 -2.47
N THR A 157 18.21 -11.81 -2.80
CA THR A 157 19.19 -12.62 -2.07
C THR A 157 20.03 -11.84 -1.08
N SER A 158 19.91 -10.52 -1.04
CA SER A 158 20.66 -9.63 -0.15
C SER A 158 19.77 -8.70 0.63
N GLY A 159 20.30 -8.14 1.72
CA GLY A 159 19.60 -7.23 2.60
C GLY A 159 18.76 -7.94 3.66
N SER A 160 18.25 -7.16 4.60
CA SER A 160 17.45 -7.67 5.73
C SER A 160 16.03 -7.10 5.73
N LEU A 161 15.08 -7.89 6.17
CA LEU A 161 13.70 -7.47 6.40
C LEU A 161 13.21 -8.06 7.73
N GLY A 162 12.59 -7.23 8.55
CA GLY A 162 11.98 -7.68 9.79
C GLY A 162 12.90 -8.32 10.81
N GLY A 163 14.23 -8.12 10.68
CA GLY A 163 15.26 -8.70 11.55
C GLY A 163 15.93 -9.95 10.98
N TYR A 164 15.49 -10.42 9.81
CA TYR A 164 16.06 -11.60 9.14
C TYR A 164 16.85 -11.21 7.90
N ASP A 165 18.01 -11.81 7.73
CA ASP A 165 18.85 -11.64 6.53
C ASP A 165 18.33 -12.55 5.42
N ARG A 166 18.12 -11.96 4.23
CA ARG A 166 17.68 -12.70 3.05
C ARG A 166 18.73 -13.66 2.49
N SER A 167 20.02 -13.45 2.80
CA SER A 167 21.07 -14.34 2.33
C SER A 167 20.96 -15.73 2.98
N THR A 168 20.61 -15.80 4.26
CA THR A 168 20.47 -17.02 5.03
C THR A 168 19.04 -17.56 5.03
N ASN A 169 18.04 -16.65 5.14
CA ASN A 169 16.64 -17.02 5.26
C ASN A 169 15.92 -16.98 3.91
N THR A 170 15.82 -18.11 3.24
CA THR A 170 15.22 -18.20 1.90
C THR A 170 13.70 -17.99 1.90
N TRP A 171 13.04 -18.26 3.01
CA TRP A 171 11.58 -18.14 3.16
C TRP A 171 11.08 -16.68 3.13
N ILE A 172 11.95 -15.69 3.45
CA ILE A 172 11.61 -14.26 3.41
C ILE A 172 11.83 -13.64 2.01
N ARG A 173 12.29 -14.42 1.04
CA ARG A 173 12.53 -13.96 -0.33
C ARG A 173 11.26 -13.96 -1.14
N CYS A 174 10.93 -12.79 -1.71
CA CYS A 174 9.87 -12.68 -2.71
C CYS A 174 10.42 -13.12 -4.07
N PRO A 175 9.65 -13.85 -4.90
CA PRO A 175 10.00 -14.10 -6.28
C PRO A 175 10.26 -12.80 -7.03
N SER A 176 11.44 -12.69 -7.64
CA SER A 176 11.84 -11.58 -8.49
C SER A 176 12.31 -12.11 -9.84
N VAL A 177 11.74 -11.58 -10.92
CA VAL A 177 12.06 -11.97 -12.29
C VAL A 177 12.62 -10.77 -13.02
N SER A 178 13.86 -10.90 -13.52
CA SER A 178 14.46 -9.85 -14.34
C SER A 178 13.81 -9.82 -15.72
N GLY A 179 13.34 -8.64 -16.12
CA GLY A 179 12.93 -8.31 -17.48
C GLY A 179 14.09 -7.81 -18.36
N ALA A 180 15.33 -7.78 -17.86
CA ALA A 180 16.47 -7.22 -18.56
C ALA A 180 16.60 -7.79 -19.97
N LYS A 181 16.77 -6.90 -20.96
CA LYS A 181 16.86 -7.19 -22.40
C LYS A 181 15.60 -7.80 -23.02
N THR A 182 14.48 -7.72 -22.34
CA THR A 182 13.21 -8.10 -22.93
C THR A 182 12.66 -6.89 -23.64
N THR A 183 12.87 -6.79 -24.94
CA THR A 183 12.09 -5.86 -25.76
C THR A 183 10.64 -6.00 -25.35
N LEU A 184 9.90 -4.90 -25.19
CA LEU A 184 8.45 -4.88 -24.92
C LEU A 184 7.71 -5.60 -26.07
N ALA A 185 8.00 -6.88 -26.24
CA ALA A 185 7.27 -7.77 -27.14
C ALA A 185 6.26 -8.54 -26.30
N PHE A 186 5.02 -8.61 -26.79
CA PHE A 186 3.90 -9.25 -26.09
C PHE A 186 4.25 -10.65 -25.56
N ASP A 187 4.89 -11.48 -26.37
CA ASP A 187 5.20 -12.85 -25.99
C ASP A 187 6.21 -12.92 -24.85
N ASN A 188 7.17 -11.99 -24.82
CA ASN A 188 8.18 -11.93 -23.77
C ASN A 188 7.58 -11.42 -22.45
N LEU A 189 6.84 -10.31 -22.49
CA LEU A 189 6.20 -9.75 -21.30
C LEU A 189 5.20 -10.75 -20.73
N ARG A 190 4.35 -11.34 -21.58
CA ARG A 190 3.38 -12.37 -21.19
C ARG A 190 4.07 -13.59 -20.57
N ALA A 191 5.18 -14.06 -21.13
CA ALA A 191 5.94 -15.18 -20.57
C ALA A 191 6.47 -14.87 -19.16
N LYS A 192 6.99 -13.65 -18.94
CA LYS A 192 7.42 -13.18 -17.61
C LYS A 192 6.27 -13.06 -16.63
N MET A 193 5.14 -12.48 -17.05
CA MET A 193 3.93 -12.41 -16.23
C MET A 193 3.39 -13.80 -15.87
N THR A 194 3.43 -14.74 -16.82
CA THR A 194 3.04 -16.13 -16.57
C THR A 194 3.99 -16.80 -15.59
N ASN A 195 5.30 -16.57 -15.73
CA ASN A 195 6.31 -17.11 -14.82
C ASN A 195 6.07 -16.60 -13.40
N ILE A 196 5.96 -15.27 -13.20
CA ILE A 196 5.74 -14.71 -11.87
C ILE A 196 4.42 -15.19 -11.26
N LYS A 197 3.33 -15.23 -12.05
CA LYS A 197 2.05 -15.77 -11.61
C LYS A 197 2.19 -17.20 -11.09
N ASN A 198 2.82 -18.07 -11.86
CA ASN A 198 2.95 -19.49 -11.49
C ASN A 198 3.89 -19.67 -10.29
N THR A 199 4.97 -18.90 -10.20
CA THR A 199 5.90 -18.94 -9.07
C THR A 199 5.23 -18.45 -7.77
N CYS A 200 4.37 -17.44 -7.85
CA CYS A 200 3.63 -16.90 -6.71
C CYS A 200 2.39 -17.72 -6.34
N THR A 201 1.92 -18.60 -7.23
CA THR A 201 0.74 -19.43 -6.95
C THR A 201 1.06 -20.56 -5.99
N ARG A 202 0.29 -20.66 -4.91
CA ARG A 202 0.35 -21.77 -3.95
C ARG A 202 -1.06 -22.22 -3.59
N GLY A 203 -1.42 -23.41 -4.05
CA GLY A 203 -2.78 -23.93 -3.87
C GLY A 203 -3.83 -22.98 -4.46
N SER A 204 -4.73 -22.50 -3.63
CA SER A 204 -5.79 -21.56 -4.01
C SER A 204 -5.33 -20.09 -4.06
N ILE A 205 -4.21 -19.75 -3.39
CA ILE A 205 -3.73 -18.37 -3.32
C ILE A 205 -2.96 -18.04 -4.59
N LYS A 206 -3.42 -16.99 -5.26
CA LYS A 206 -2.88 -16.47 -6.53
C LYS A 206 -2.78 -14.95 -6.42
N PRO A 207 -1.94 -14.30 -7.23
CA PRO A 207 -1.97 -12.84 -7.33
C PRO A 207 -3.38 -12.34 -7.71
N ASP A 208 -3.84 -11.31 -7.00
CA ASP A 208 -5.17 -10.70 -7.19
C ASP A 208 -5.12 -9.44 -8.03
N ILE A 209 -3.97 -8.77 -8.08
CA ILE A 209 -3.76 -7.56 -8.84
C ILE A 209 -2.33 -7.51 -9.37
N TYR A 210 -2.17 -6.88 -10.54
CA TYR A 210 -0.88 -6.51 -11.12
C TYR A 210 -0.80 -5.00 -11.19
N ILE A 211 0.22 -4.40 -10.57
CA ILE A 211 0.42 -2.95 -10.58
C ILE A 211 1.77 -2.67 -11.23
N THR A 212 1.78 -1.75 -12.20
CA THR A 212 2.95 -1.45 -13.01
C THR A 212 3.12 0.05 -13.23
N ASP A 213 4.24 0.47 -13.80
CA ASP A 213 4.44 1.83 -14.27
C ASP A 213 3.69 2.09 -15.59
N GLN A 214 3.54 3.36 -15.93
CA GLN A 214 2.79 3.78 -17.11
C GLN A 214 3.37 3.19 -18.41
N THR A 215 4.69 3.21 -18.58
CA THR A 215 5.34 2.74 -19.82
C THR A 215 5.07 1.27 -20.09
N VAL A 216 5.15 0.44 -19.07
CA VAL A 216 4.88 -1.01 -19.19
C VAL A 216 3.38 -1.25 -19.41
N TYR A 217 2.53 -0.45 -18.77
CA TYR A 217 1.07 -0.53 -18.98
C TYR A 217 0.70 -0.23 -20.42
N GLU A 218 1.16 0.89 -20.99
CA GLU A 218 0.93 1.28 -22.37
C GLU A 218 1.50 0.25 -23.36
N GLY A 219 2.69 -0.29 -23.05
CA GLY A 219 3.29 -1.38 -23.81
C GLY A 219 2.42 -2.63 -23.80
N TYR A 220 1.92 -3.04 -22.64
CA TYR A 220 1.01 -4.16 -22.51
C TYR A 220 -0.33 -3.91 -23.22
N GLU A 221 -0.89 -2.72 -23.10
CA GLU A 221 -2.11 -2.30 -23.77
C GLU A 221 -1.97 -2.41 -25.31
N SER A 222 -0.93 -1.80 -25.87
CA SER A 222 -0.70 -1.83 -27.33
C SER A 222 -0.54 -3.25 -27.89
N LEU A 223 0.08 -4.12 -27.11
CA LEU A 223 0.30 -5.51 -27.46
C LEU A 223 -0.94 -6.38 -27.25
N ALA A 224 -1.81 -6.03 -26.29
CA ALA A 224 -3.05 -6.74 -25.99
C ALA A 224 -4.16 -6.46 -27.00
N PHE A 225 -4.30 -5.21 -27.46
CA PHE A 225 -5.34 -4.82 -28.43
C PHE A 225 -5.33 -5.64 -29.72
N GLY A 226 -4.19 -6.13 -30.14
CA GLY A 226 -4.10 -6.99 -31.32
C GLY A 226 -4.56 -8.44 -31.11
N LYS A 227 -4.73 -8.89 -29.88
CA LYS A 227 -4.94 -10.32 -29.55
C LYS A 227 -6.08 -10.61 -28.57
N TYR A 228 -6.54 -9.64 -27.81
CA TYR A 228 -7.57 -9.82 -26.77
C TYR A 228 -8.61 -8.70 -26.83
N THR A 229 -9.87 -9.07 -26.75
CA THR A 229 -10.98 -8.12 -26.57
C THR A 229 -11.07 -7.79 -25.08
N PRO A 230 -11.07 -6.51 -24.68
CA PRO A 230 -11.31 -6.11 -23.31
C PRO A 230 -12.66 -6.65 -22.81
N THR A 231 -12.69 -7.19 -21.62
CA THR A 231 -13.94 -7.67 -21.00
C THR A 231 -14.29 -6.79 -19.80
N ASP A 232 -15.50 -6.26 -19.78
CA ASP A 232 -16.05 -5.36 -18.76
C ASP A 232 -16.14 -5.94 -17.34
N LYS A 233 -15.70 -7.18 -17.14
CA LYS A 233 -15.85 -7.92 -15.87
C LYS A 233 -14.56 -8.05 -15.05
N SER A 234 -13.59 -7.18 -15.29
CA SER A 234 -12.26 -7.35 -14.69
C SER A 234 -12.13 -6.91 -13.23
N GLY A 235 -13.09 -6.20 -12.69
CA GLY A 235 -12.96 -5.56 -11.37
C GLY A 235 -12.03 -4.33 -11.38
N ALA A 236 -11.38 -3.99 -12.50
CA ALA A 236 -10.55 -2.82 -12.63
C ALA A 236 -11.38 -1.52 -12.52
N ALA A 237 -12.60 -1.52 -13.03
CA ALA A 237 -13.54 -0.41 -12.89
C ALA A 237 -13.85 -0.08 -11.42
N ASP A 238 -13.92 -1.08 -10.57
CA ASP A 238 -14.12 -0.93 -9.13
C ASP A 238 -12.91 -0.29 -8.40
N LEU A 239 -11.74 -0.34 -9.02
CA LEU A 239 -10.53 0.31 -8.50
C LEU A 239 -10.42 1.79 -8.91
N GLY A 240 -11.38 2.31 -9.67
CA GLY A 240 -11.41 3.70 -10.11
C GLY A 240 -10.60 3.97 -11.38
N PHE A 241 -10.17 2.93 -12.10
CA PHE A 241 -9.47 3.04 -13.38
C PHE A 241 -10.35 2.46 -14.48
N SER A 242 -10.51 3.21 -15.57
CA SER A 242 -11.26 2.79 -16.75
C SER A 242 -10.46 1.89 -17.70
N GLY A 243 -9.35 1.36 -17.24
CA GLY A 243 -8.51 0.48 -18.03
C GLY A 243 -8.89 -0.98 -17.85
N ASP A 244 -9.46 -1.58 -18.86
CA ASP A 244 -9.98 -2.94 -18.85
C ASP A 244 -8.92 -4.01 -19.13
N LEU A 245 -7.65 -3.71 -18.83
CA LEU A 245 -6.56 -4.67 -19.03
C LEU A 245 -6.58 -5.75 -17.96
N VAL A 246 -6.67 -6.99 -18.43
CA VAL A 246 -6.77 -8.17 -17.58
C VAL A 246 -5.69 -9.17 -17.94
N PHE A 247 -5.02 -9.71 -16.91
CA PHE A 247 -4.13 -10.84 -17.06
C PHE A 247 -4.57 -12.01 -16.19
N ALA A 248 -4.85 -13.14 -16.81
CA ALA A 248 -5.35 -14.36 -16.12
C ALA A 248 -6.61 -14.11 -15.24
N GLY A 249 -7.51 -13.22 -15.69
CA GLY A 249 -8.73 -12.87 -14.97
C GLY A 249 -8.54 -11.90 -13.81
N LYS A 250 -7.36 -11.26 -13.70
CA LYS A 250 -7.06 -10.28 -12.67
C LYS A 250 -6.68 -8.93 -13.29
N PRO A 251 -7.05 -7.80 -12.67
CA PRO A 251 -6.81 -6.48 -13.24
C PRO A 251 -5.32 -6.14 -13.27
N VAL A 252 -4.92 -5.48 -14.34
CA VAL A 252 -3.62 -4.83 -14.48
C VAL A 252 -3.86 -3.33 -14.43
N VAL A 253 -3.25 -2.65 -13.47
CA VAL A 253 -3.40 -1.20 -13.27
C VAL A 253 -2.05 -0.52 -13.23
N PHE A 254 -2.01 0.76 -13.57
CA PHE A 254 -0.78 1.53 -13.43
C PHE A 254 -0.84 2.48 -12.23
N ALA A 255 0.32 2.85 -11.74
CA ALA A 255 0.50 3.84 -10.68
C ALA A 255 1.69 4.75 -11.02
N ASP A 256 1.53 6.04 -10.74
CA ASP A 256 2.48 7.07 -11.21
C ASP A 256 3.83 7.04 -10.48
N LYS A 257 3.85 6.60 -9.24
CA LYS A 257 5.06 6.63 -8.39
C LYS A 257 5.85 5.31 -8.37
N ILE A 258 5.50 4.38 -9.25
CA ILE A 258 6.30 3.17 -9.45
C ILE A 258 7.57 3.53 -10.22
N VAL A 259 8.69 2.95 -9.79
CA VAL A 259 9.95 3.07 -10.54
C VAL A 259 9.78 2.41 -11.91
N ALA A 260 10.20 3.12 -12.95
CA ALA A 260 10.04 2.68 -14.34
C ALA A 260 10.57 1.25 -14.58
N GLY A 261 9.87 0.51 -15.44
CA GLY A 261 10.22 -0.85 -15.80
C GLY A 261 9.94 -1.89 -14.69
N ARG A 262 9.01 -1.62 -13.79
CA ARG A 262 8.63 -2.54 -12.71
C ARG A 262 7.16 -2.93 -12.75
N MET A 263 6.89 -4.17 -12.39
CA MET A 263 5.53 -4.70 -12.21
C MET A 263 5.48 -5.55 -10.94
N TYR A 264 4.48 -5.30 -10.11
CA TYR A 264 4.21 -6.03 -8.87
C TYR A 264 2.99 -6.93 -9.03
N ALA A 265 3.12 -8.18 -8.61
CA ALA A 265 2.02 -9.14 -8.52
C ALA A 265 1.68 -9.34 -7.04
N LEU A 266 0.51 -8.87 -6.62
CA LEU A 266 0.13 -8.79 -5.21
C LEU A 266 -1.07 -9.69 -4.90
N SER A 267 -1.10 -10.24 -3.69
CA SER A 267 -2.22 -10.98 -3.15
C SER A 267 -2.70 -10.34 -1.85
N LYS A 268 -4.01 -10.17 -1.70
CA LYS A 268 -4.66 -9.60 -0.52
C LYS A 268 -4.44 -10.43 0.76
N ASP A 269 -4.25 -11.73 0.60
CA ASP A 269 -4.05 -12.64 1.74
C ASP A 269 -2.63 -12.53 2.33
N CYS A 270 -1.69 -12.02 1.51
CA CYS A 270 -0.27 -11.97 1.84
C CYS A 270 0.22 -10.58 2.24
N LEU A 271 -0.38 -9.53 1.68
CA LEU A 271 -0.01 -8.14 1.92
C LEU A 271 -1.13 -7.43 2.69
N LYS A 272 -0.78 -6.77 3.79
CA LYS A 272 -1.74 -6.03 4.62
C LYS A 272 -1.19 -4.67 4.99
N LEU A 273 -2.05 -3.67 4.96
CA LEU A 273 -1.78 -2.36 5.56
C LEU A 273 -2.37 -2.33 6.96
N ARG A 274 -1.50 -2.35 7.98
CA ARG A 274 -1.93 -2.24 9.37
C ARG A 274 -1.88 -0.79 9.82
N VAL A 275 -3.01 -0.29 10.32
CA VAL A 275 -3.17 1.10 10.74
C VAL A 275 -3.64 1.16 12.18
N ARG A 276 -3.08 2.08 12.95
CA ARG A 276 -3.46 2.31 14.34
C ARG A 276 -4.88 2.86 14.43
N GLY A 277 -5.67 2.28 15.34
CA GLY A 277 -7.00 2.80 15.66
C GLY A 277 -8.08 2.54 14.62
N LEU A 278 -7.79 1.80 13.54
CA LEU A 278 -8.80 1.41 12.57
C LEU A 278 -9.80 0.46 13.22
N LYS A 279 -11.03 0.91 13.42
CA LYS A 279 -12.13 0.07 13.90
C LYS A 279 -12.86 -0.52 12.71
N LYS A 280 -13.40 -1.73 12.86
CA LYS A 280 -14.20 -2.40 11.81
C LYS A 280 -15.41 -1.58 11.32
N SER A 281 -15.88 -0.62 12.13
CA SER A 281 -16.99 0.28 11.79
C SER A 281 -16.56 1.59 11.16
N ASP A 282 -15.26 1.92 11.20
CA ASP A 282 -14.73 3.21 10.77
C ASP A 282 -13.71 2.94 9.66
N ASP A 283 -14.10 3.23 8.43
CA ASP A 283 -13.32 2.93 7.22
C ASP A 283 -12.19 3.97 6.98
N SER A 284 -11.99 4.88 7.95
CA SER A 284 -10.98 5.93 7.86
C SER A 284 -9.72 5.58 8.63
N PRO A 285 -8.58 5.39 7.95
CA PRO A 285 -7.28 5.20 8.58
C PRO A 285 -6.66 6.51 9.07
N PHE A 286 -7.32 7.64 8.85
CA PHE A 286 -6.81 8.98 9.11
C PHE A 286 -7.38 9.53 10.40
N THR A 287 -6.50 10.09 11.23
CA THR A 287 -6.88 10.85 12.42
C THR A 287 -6.56 12.33 12.18
N ILE A 288 -7.47 13.23 12.56
CA ILE A 288 -7.16 14.66 12.56
C ILE A 288 -7.14 15.18 13.96
N GLU A 289 -6.13 15.95 14.24
CA GLU A 289 -5.92 16.65 15.48
C GLU A 289 -5.84 18.17 15.23
N GLY A 290 -6.40 18.94 16.12
CA GLY A 290 -6.36 20.41 16.07
C GLY A 290 -7.74 21.06 16.32
N PRO A 291 -7.81 22.38 16.27
CA PRO A 291 -6.74 23.28 15.85
C PRO A 291 -5.66 23.48 16.91
N PHE A 292 -4.43 23.45 16.50
CA PHE A 292 -3.32 23.83 17.33
C PHE A 292 -3.00 25.32 17.11
N ASN A 293 -2.92 26.08 18.20
CA ASN A 293 -2.30 27.41 18.13
C ASN A 293 -0.81 27.20 17.92
N MET A 294 -0.29 27.69 16.80
CA MET A 294 1.15 27.71 16.62
C MET A 294 1.81 28.58 17.68
N MET A 295 3.12 28.36 17.87
CA MET A 295 3.92 29.06 18.89
C MET A 295 3.66 30.58 18.92
N PRO A 296 3.88 31.28 20.06
CA PRO A 296 3.54 32.70 20.24
C PRO A 296 4.04 33.65 19.15
N HIS A 297 5.07 33.22 18.40
CA HIS A 297 5.66 34.01 17.31
C HIS A 297 5.04 33.77 15.92
N GLN A 298 4.12 32.78 15.80
CA GLN A 298 3.46 32.45 14.52
C GLN A 298 1.95 32.64 14.63
N ARG A 299 1.43 33.63 13.90
CA ARG A 299 -0.01 33.91 13.86
C ARG A 299 -0.71 33.02 12.82
N ALA A 300 -0.88 31.74 13.15
CA ALA A 300 -1.55 30.76 12.31
C ALA A 300 -2.22 29.68 13.15
N TYR A 301 -3.26 29.07 12.60
CA TYR A 301 -3.83 27.82 13.09
C TYR A 301 -3.33 26.66 12.24
N ALA A 302 -3.08 25.52 12.88
CA ALA A 302 -2.71 24.29 12.20
C ALA A 302 -3.66 23.14 12.58
N TRP A 303 -4.00 22.35 11.60
CA TRP A 303 -4.62 21.04 11.77
C TRP A 303 -3.63 20.02 11.25
N VAL A 304 -3.62 18.86 11.86
CA VAL A 304 -2.67 17.81 11.54
C VAL A 304 -3.45 16.55 11.17
N ILE A 305 -3.22 16.06 9.95
CA ILE A 305 -3.70 14.75 9.53
C ILE A 305 -2.60 13.75 9.88
N THR A 306 -2.93 12.72 10.65
CA THR A 306 -1.98 11.71 11.10
C THR A 306 -2.42 10.32 10.65
N VAL A 307 -1.46 9.53 10.15
CA VAL A 307 -1.60 8.09 9.89
C VAL A 307 -0.44 7.38 10.54
N THR A 308 -0.73 6.45 11.43
CA THR A 308 0.29 5.58 12.02
C THR A 308 0.05 4.16 11.54
N GLY A 309 1.03 3.59 10.85
CA GLY A 309 0.88 2.24 10.31
C GLY A 309 2.15 1.66 9.71
N ALA A 310 2.00 0.46 9.17
CA ALA A 310 3.03 -0.22 8.39
C ALA A 310 2.40 -1.12 7.35
N LEU A 311 3.07 -1.24 6.20
CA LEU A 311 2.79 -2.27 5.22
C LEU A 311 3.46 -3.55 5.69
N THR A 312 2.68 -4.61 5.90
CA THR A 312 3.16 -5.89 6.43
C THR A 312 2.92 -7.01 5.44
N ALA A 313 3.76 -8.03 5.48
CA ALA A 313 3.63 -9.21 4.65
C ALA A 313 3.89 -10.46 5.48
N ASN A 314 3.09 -11.52 5.25
CA ASN A 314 3.19 -12.78 5.97
C ASN A 314 3.60 -13.97 5.08
N MET A 315 3.35 -13.91 3.78
CA MET A 315 3.67 -14.98 2.83
C MET A 315 4.49 -14.42 1.66
N PHE A 316 5.78 -14.22 1.88
CA PHE A 316 6.67 -13.55 0.94
C PHE A 316 6.77 -14.22 -0.42
N ARG A 317 6.71 -15.55 -0.47
CA ARG A 317 6.78 -16.31 -1.73
C ARG A 317 5.61 -16.07 -2.67
N GLN A 318 4.51 -15.54 -2.18
CA GLN A 318 3.28 -15.30 -2.96
C GLN A 318 3.16 -13.84 -3.42
N LEU A 319 4.16 -13.04 -3.11
CA LEU A 319 4.32 -11.67 -3.58
C LEU A 319 5.43 -11.66 -4.61
N GLY A 320 5.17 -11.18 -5.82
CA GLY A 320 6.12 -11.24 -6.92
C GLY A 320 6.41 -9.91 -7.56
N LYS A 321 7.61 -9.78 -8.12
CA LYS A 321 8.06 -8.59 -8.82
C LYS A 321 8.71 -8.96 -10.14
N ILE A 322 8.43 -8.19 -11.17
CA ILE A 322 9.20 -8.15 -12.41
C ILE A 322 9.90 -6.80 -12.44
N HIS A 323 11.20 -6.78 -12.68
CA HIS A 323 12.01 -5.55 -12.74
C HIS A 323 12.79 -5.45 -14.02
N SER A 324 13.29 -4.25 -14.35
CA SER A 324 14.10 -3.98 -15.54
C SER A 324 13.37 -4.35 -16.85
N ILE A 325 12.08 -4.04 -16.95
CA ILE A 325 11.34 -4.12 -18.20
C ILE A 325 11.71 -2.89 -19.03
N SER A 326 12.14 -3.07 -20.25
CA SER A 326 12.60 -1.99 -21.15
C SER A 326 12.02 -2.15 -22.54
#